data_1df908bda83f9ef5effe78251469b897
#
_entry.id   1df908bda83f9ef5effe78251469b897
#
_cell.length_a   1.000
_cell.length_b   1.000
_cell.length_c   1.000
_cell.angle_alpha   90.00
_cell.angle_beta   90.00
_cell.angle_gamma   90.00
#
_symmetry.space_group_name_H-M   'P 1'
#
loop_
_entity.id
_entity.type
_entity.pdbx_description
1 polymer ?
#
loop_
_entity_poly.entity_id
_entity_poly.type
_entity_poly.pdbx_seq_one_letter_code
_entity_poly.pdbx_strand_id
1 'polypeptide(L)'
;MMTGMIQAMAGHRTLGRNRLLWIASLIASVSLSVPACAQQAQTLESRFLLGIGTHQGLGGPVSSRGYVPSVNVSQIKQLGFNAFRDDFPWSDFELPGRRMGFTPRLGRLDAQVQSGIARPLLILAFGHHLVPNSSPPTTDEARQRFADYAAAAARSVAPQRPIFELWNEWNLAAKKDPSFSADNYLALAKVARPAVKQAVPNAPFVVGAIGDDPGWTWTEKMLQTGILQYADGASIHLYNFCMAPAKRNSAEIIDRLTAFHRLVGQASGNPDFPIYVTETGWTTAANKCGVSEQAQADNTAQLILWASTAARWLKGMWIYELKNSGQNPAELEDNFGLYGFDNSPKPVACAARGAWAFVRSTLTAERRSLANGVMSIGASSTTGGKIAVWSEDPDRRYEVRIRGDLPGATFAAPCDATARPASGIWLPVSSTPVLIAANNDAIPALDIRPAR
;
A
#
# COMPACT_ATOMS: atom_id res chain seq x y z
N MET A 1 -57.75 -44.61 8.53
CA MET A 1 -58.13 -45.95 8.05
C MET A 1 -56.87 -46.78 7.87
N MET A 2 -56.78 -47.79 8.70
CA MET A 2 -56.18 -49.12 8.53
C MET A 2 -54.70 -49.19 8.23
N THR A 3 -53.88 -49.54 9.23
CA THR A 3 -53.71 -50.79 10.02
C THR A 3 -53.14 -51.95 9.18
N GLY A 4 -52.05 -52.54 9.72
CA GLY A 4 -51.58 -53.91 9.53
C GLY A 4 -50.05 -53.98 9.58
N MET A 5 -49.36 -54.24 10.61
CA MET A 5 -49.24 -55.32 11.62
C MET A 5 -48.80 -56.67 11.09
N ILE A 6 -47.67 -57.18 11.69
CA ILE A 6 -47.37 -58.55 12.17
C ILE A 6 -46.60 -59.42 11.13
N GLN A 7 -45.60 -60.28 11.38
CA GLN A 7 -45.12 -60.94 12.61
C GLN A 7 -43.79 -61.66 12.37
N ALA A 8 -43.08 -61.86 13.43
CA ALA A 8 -41.88 -62.62 13.67
C ALA A 8 -41.96 -64.14 13.33
N MET A 9 -40.80 -64.77 13.13
CA MET A 9 -40.56 -66.13 13.64
C MET A 9 -39.06 -66.39 13.94
N ALA A 10 -38.86 -66.98 15.08
CA ALA A 10 -37.60 -67.42 15.62
C ALA A 10 -37.23 -68.83 15.13
N GLY A 11 -35.93 -69.13 15.11
CA GLY A 11 -35.42 -70.50 14.90
C GLY A 11 -34.07 -70.66 15.56
N HIS A 12 -34.06 -71.47 16.61
CA HIS A 12 -32.89 -71.91 17.39
C HIS A 12 -32.07 -73.01 16.67
N ARG A 13 -30.76 -73.02 17.00
CA ARG A 13 -29.81 -74.14 17.22
C ARG A 13 -28.52 -73.96 16.46
N THR A 14 -27.31 -74.29 16.92
CA THR A 14 -26.69 -74.93 18.06
C THR A 14 -25.17 -74.71 18.03
N LEU A 15 -24.54 -74.78 19.15
CA LEU A 15 -23.13 -74.78 19.48
C LEU A 15 -22.13 -75.37 18.46
N GLY A 16 -21.06 -74.62 18.18
CA GLY A 16 -19.79 -75.15 17.70
C GLY A 16 -18.61 -74.36 18.27
N ARG A 17 -17.93 -74.99 19.26
CA ARG A 17 -16.65 -74.48 19.82
C ARG A 17 -15.58 -74.54 18.74
N ASN A 18 -14.93 -73.42 18.41
CA ASN A 18 -13.60 -73.45 17.84
C ASN A 18 -12.74 -72.27 18.32
N ARG A 19 -11.51 -72.57 18.59
CA ARG A 19 -10.47 -71.86 19.31
C ARG A 19 -10.15 -70.50 18.71
N LEU A 20 -10.12 -69.42 19.52
CA LEU A 20 -9.53 -68.13 19.20
C LEU A 20 -7.99 -68.28 19.17
N LEU A 21 -7.45 -68.07 17.98
CA LEU A 21 -6.04 -67.73 17.76
C LEU A 21 -5.96 -66.19 17.79
N TRP A 22 -5.34 -65.64 18.80
CA TRP A 22 -5.00 -64.21 18.86
C TRP A 22 -3.79 -63.95 17.96
N ILE A 23 -4.03 -63.29 16.82
CA ILE A 23 -2.95 -62.66 16.02
C ILE A 23 -2.88 -61.22 16.50
N ALA A 24 -1.88 -60.92 17.34
CA ALA A 24 -1.53 -59.54 17.69
C ALA A 24 -0.86 -58.88 16.49
N SER A 25 -1.60 -58.09 15.70
CA SER A 25 -1.06 -57.23 14.71
C SER A 25 -0.40 -56.02 15.38
N LEU A 26 0.93 -56.00 15.44
CA LEU A 26 1.73 -54.83 15.75
C LEU A 26 1.56 -53.83 14.58
N ILE A 27 0.70 -52.84 14.74
CA ILE A 27 0.71 -51.66 13.86
C ILE A 27 1.85 -50.75 14.35
N ALA A 28 2.99 -50.84 13.72
CA ALA A 28 4.08 -49.88 13.87
C ALA A 28 3.60 -48.56 13.26
N SER A 29 3.19 -47.62 14.08
CA SER A 29 2.91 -46.25 13.69
C SER A 29 4.22 -45.58 13.28
N VAL A 30 4.55 -45.58 12.01
CA VAL A 30 5.60 -44.75 11.46
C VAL A 30 5.08 -43.33 11.44
N SER A 31 5.41 -42.58 12.49
CA SER A 31 5.23 -41.13 12.51
C SER A 31 6.19 -40.52 11.47
N LEU A 32 5.70 -40.30 10.26
CA LEU A 32 6.37 -39.45 9.28
C LEU A 32 6.33 -38.02 9.87
N SER A 33 7.40 -37.66 10.59
CA SER A 33 7.68 -36.26 10.88
C SER A 33 7.96 -35.55 9.55
N VAL A 34 6.93 -34.90 8.99
CA VAL A 34 7.11 -33.94 7.91
C VAL A 34 8.02 -32.85 8.48
N PRO A 35 9.24 -32.63 7.92
CA PRO A 35 10.06 -31.54 8.40
C PRO A 35 9.24 -30.25 8.25
N ALA A 36 9.02 -29.53 9.37
CA ALA A 36 8.47 -28.20 9.32
C ALA A 36 9.41 -27.40 8.38
N CYS A 37 8.93 -27.13 7.19
CA CYS A 37 9.63 -26.24 6.25
C CYS A 37 9.74 -24.92 7.00
N ALA A 38 10.93 -24.59 7.51
CA ALA A 38 11.18 -23.35 8.20
C ALA A 38 10.84 -22.25 7.18
N GLN A 39 9.71 -21.59 7.40
CA GLN A 39 9.23 -20.53 6.52
C GLN A 39 10.30 -19.44 6.57
N GLN A 40 11.08 -19.33 5.50
CA GLN A 40 12.15 -18.35 5.40
C GLN A 40 11.57 -16.96 5.67
N ALA A 41 12.12 -16.25 6.65
CA ALA A 41 11.62 -14.94 7.04
C ALA A 41 11.67 -14.00 5.81
N GLN A 42 10.50 -13.50 5.41
CA GLN A 42 10.37 -12.66 4.22
C GLN A 42 10.84 -11.24 4.51
N THR A 43 11.62 -10.67 3.60
CA THR A 43 12.04 -9.27 3.67
C THR A 43 10.84 -8.33 3.46
N LEU A 44 10.98 -7.06 3.89
CA LEU A 44 9.94 -6.06 3.66
C LEU A 44 9.59 -5.94 2.17
N GLU A 45 10.60 -5.87 1.31
CA GLU A 45 10.42 -5.75 -0.16
C GLU A 45 9.60 -6.89 -0.78
N SER A 46 9.60 -8.09 -0.18
CA SER A 46 8.82 -9.22 -0.68
C SER A 46 7.34 -9.21 -0.26
N ARG A 47 6.98 -8.43 0.76
CA ARG A 47 5.64 -8.42 1.38
C ARG A 47 4.97 -7.05 1.43
N PHE A 48 5.67 -5.99 1.04
CA PHE A 48 5.20 -4.61 1.05
C PHE A 48 5.52 -3.93 -0.29
N LEU A 49 4.59 -3.13 -0.79
CA LEU A 49 4.73 -2.37 -2.03
C LEU A 49 4.99 -0.91 -1.69
N LEU A 50 6.19 -0.41 -2.01
CA LEU A 50 6.44 1.02 -2.06
C LEU A 50 6.27 1.49 -3.49
N GLY A 51 5.25 2.29 -3.72
CA GLY A 51 4.84 2.74 -5.03
C GLY A 51 4.91 4.25 -5.20
N ILE A 52 4.66 4.67 -6.43
CA ILE A 52 4.61 6.06 -6.84
C ILE A 52 3.40 6.30 -7.74
N GLY A 53 2.68 7.41 -7.51
CA GLY A 53 1.61 7.87 -8.39
C GLY A 53 2.17 8.37 -9.72
N THR A 54 1.55 7.96 -10.81
CA THR A 54 1.83 8.46 -12.17
C THR A 54 0.52 8.78 -12.88
N HIS A 55 0.59 9.53 -13.98
CA HIS A 55 -0.58 9.96 -14.76
C HIS A 55 -0.41 9.68 -16.25
N GLN A 56 0.11 8.50 -16.60
CA GLN A 56 0.25 8.06 -17.99
C GLN A 56 -1.10 7.80 -18.64
N GLY A 57 -2.09 7.33 -17.87
CA GLY A 57 -3.45 7.04 -18.34
C GLY A 57 -4.31 8.28 -18.59
N LEU A 58 -3.93 9.44 -18.06
CA LEU A 58 -4.67 10.69 -18.22
C LEU A 58 -4.07 11.58 -19.33
N GLY A 59 -4.91 12.44 -19.93
CA GLY A 59 -4.50 13.47 -20.88
C GLY A 59 -4.28 13.00 -22.31
N GLY A 60 -4.74 11.82 -22.70
CA GLY A 60 -4.71 11.32 -24.08
C GLY A 60 -3.30 10.99 -24.60
N PRO A 61 -3.06 11.02 -25.93
CA PRO A 61 -1.80 10.56 -26.53
C PRO A 61 -0.59 11.47 -26.22
N VAL A 62 -0.84 12.74 -25.90
CA VAL A 62 0.18 13.70 -25.48
C VAL A 62 -0.11 14.15 -24.07
N SER A 63 0.87 14.03 -23.19
CA SER A 63 0.69 14.42 -21.79
C SER A 63 0.85 15.92 -21.61
N SER A 64 -0.24 16.61 -21.24
CA SER A 64 -0.17 18.00 -20.74
C SER A 64 0.57 18.10 -19.39
N ARG A 65 0.68 17.01 -18.65
CA ARG A 65 1.42 16.90 -17.38
C ARG A 65 2.90 16.54 -17.56
N GLY A 66 3.40 16.51 -18.79
CA GLY A 66 4.81 16.25 -19.10
C GLY A 66 5.29 14.82 -18.84
N TYR A 67 4.38 13.84 -18.73
CA TYR A 67 4.74 12.44 -18.55
C TYR A 67 5.24 11.80 -19.85
N VAL A 68 6.45 11.20 -19.78
CA VAL A 68 7.10 10.48 -20.89
C VAL A 68 7.50 9.09 -20.38
N PRO A 69 6.94 8.00 -20.89
CA PRO A 69 7.13 6.65 -20.32
C PRO A 69 8.58 6.25 -20.11
N SER A 70 9.45 6.46 -21.10
CA SER A 70 10.88 6.08 -21.02
C SER A 70 11.62 6.84 -19.92
N VAL A 71 11.31 8.12 -19.70
CA VAL A 71 11.89 8.94 -18.65
C VAL A 71 11.36 8.47 -17.29
N ASN A 72 10.04 8.31 -17.18
CA ASN A 72 9.40 7.97 -15.92
C ASN A 72 9.74 6.55 -15.45
N VAL A 73 9.85 5.59 -16.36
CA VAL A 73 10.37 4.24 -16.07
C VAL A 73 11.81 4.31 -15.52
N SER A 74 12.67 5.15 -16.10
CA SER A 74 14.02 5.38 -15.58
C SER A 74 14.01 5.98 -14.16
N GLN A 75 13.14 6.95 -13.91
CA GLN A 75 12.98 7.57 -12.58
C GLN A 75 12.50 6.56 -11.54
N ILE A 76 11.48 5.74 -11.85
CA ILE A 76 11.00 4.66 -10.96
C ILE A 76 12.13 3.68 -10.64
N LYS A 77 12.92 3.29 -11.64
CA LYS A 77 14.10 2.45 -11.46
C LYS A 77 15.15 3.09 -10.53
N GLN A 78 15.42 4.38 -10.70
CA GLN A 78 16.36 5.11 -9.85
C GLN A 78 15.89 5.21 -8.40
N LEU A 79 14.59 5.38 -8.16
CA LEU A 79 13.99 5.36 -6.83
C LEU A 79 14.08 3.96 -6.19
N GLY A 80 14.16 2.89 -7.00
CA GLY A 80 14.14 1.50 -6.53
C GLY A 80 12.76 1.07 -6.01
N PHE A 81 11.70 1.80 -6.36
CA PHE A 81 10.34 1.45 -5.95
C PHE A 81 9.84 0.23 -6.74
N ASN A 82 9.01 -0.60 -6.08
CA ASN A 82 8.56 -1.87 -6.64
C ASN A 82 7.09 -1.85 -7.13
N ALA A 83 6.44 -0.67 -7.05
CA ALA A 83 5.08 -0.47 -7.54
C ALA A 83 4.88 0.92 -8.16
N PHE A 84 3.87 1.07 -9.01
CA PHE A 84 3.33 2.36 -9.43
C PHE A 84 1.80 2.32 -9.42
N ARG A 85 1.14 3.48 -9.35
CA ARG A 85 -0.31 3.64 -9.43
C ARG A 85 -0.64 4.59 -10.57
N ASP A 86 -1.63 4.23 -11.39
CA ASP A 86 -2.04 5.04 -12.52
C ASP A 86 -3.52 4.87 -12.84
N ASP A 87 -4.06 5.82 -13.58
CA ASP A 87 -5.44 5.79 -14.06
C ASP A 87 -5.61 4.83 -15.23
N PHE A 88 -6.70 4.07 -15.21
CA PHE A 88 -7.10 3.20 -16.32
C PHE A 88 -8.53 3.54 -16.76
N PRO A 89 -8.74 4.68 -17.45
CA PRO A 89 -10.07 5.21 -17.72
C PRO A 89 -10.94 4.29 -18.58
N TRP A 90 -12.15 4.04 -18.12
CA TRP A 90 -13.16 3.24 -18.86
C TRP A 90 -13.45 3.84 -20.24
N SER A 91 -13.66 5.15 -20.29
CA SER A 91 -13.94 5.87 -21.54
C SER A 91 -12.86 5.76 -22.60
N ASP A 92 -11.61 5.57 -22.21
CA ASP A 92 -10.47 5.49 -23.12
C ASP A 92 -10.09 4.04 -23.48
N PHE A 93 -10.57 3.05 -22.73
CA PHE A 93 -10.31 1.64 -22.98
C PHE A 93 -11.45 0.95 -23.78
N GLU A 94 -12.69 1.43 -23.63
CA GLU A 94 -13.84 0.93 -24.40
C GLU A 94 -14.02 1.73 -25.69
N LEU A 95 -13.77 1.07 -26.81
CA LEU A 95 -13.93 1.59 -28.16
C LEU A 95 -15.39 1.48 -28.66
N PRO A 96 -15.79 2.26 -29.69
CA PRO A 96 -17.06 2.08 -30.37
C PRO A 96 -17.31 0.61 -30.78
N GLY A 97 -18.56 0.17 -30.67
CA GLY A 97 -18.94 -1.21 -30.95
C GLY A 97 -18.56 -2.21 -29.85
N ARG A 98 -18.38 -1.72 -28.61
CA ARG A 98 -18.06 -2.53 -27.42
C ARG A 98 -16.71 -3.27 -27.47
N ARG A 99 -15.79 -2.83 -28.30
CA ARG A 99 -14.43 -3.38 -28.33
C ARG A 99 -13.61 -2.84 -27.17
N MET A 100 -12.91 -3.73 -26.46
CA MET A 100 -12.05 -3.38 -25.35
C MET A 100 -10.58 -3.51 -25.76
N GLY A 101 -9.74 -2.52 -25.41
CA GLY A 101 -8.32 -2.58 -25.69
C GLY A 101 -7.60 -1.25 -25.47
N PHE A 102 -6.28 -1.32 -25.45
CA PHE A 102 -5.45 -0.10 -25.39
C PHE A 102 -5.65 0.72 -26.67
N THR A 103 -6.09 1.94 -26.45
CA THR A 103 -6.22 2.94 -27.52
C THR A 103 -4.95 3.79 -27.61
N PRO A 104 -4.75 4.58 -28.68
CA PRO A 104 -3.67 5.57 -28.70
C PRO A 104 -3.70 6.55 -27.52
N ARG A 105 -4.88 6.79 -26.91
CA ARG A 105 -5.03 7.63 -25.72
C ARG A 105 -4.41 6.98 -24.48
N LEU A 106 -4.35 5.67 -24.40
CA LEU A 106 -3.73 4.87 -23.33
C LEU A 106 -2.31 4.37 -23.67
N GLY A 107 -1.77 4.75 -24.82
CA GLY A 107 -0.46 4.25 -25.30
C GLY A 107 0.69 4.51 -24.33
N ARG A 108 0.64 5.61 -23.56
CA ARG A 108 1.65 5.90 -22.54
C ARG A 108 1.53 4.96 -21.33
N LEU A 109 0.30 4.71 -20.88
CA LEU A 109 0.04 3.73 -19.81
C LEU A 109 0.48 2.34 -20.24
N ASP A 110 0.10 1.92 -21.44
CA ASP A 110 0.51 0.63 -21.98
C ASP A 110 2.04 0.50 -22.00
N ALA A 111 2.76 1.50 -22.51
CA ALA A 111 4.22 1.49 -22.53
C ALA A 111 4.83 1.35 -21.12
N GLN A 112 4.30 2.04 -20.11
CA GLN A 112 4.76 1.92 -18.73
C GLN A 112 4.46 0.53 -18.15
N VAL A 113 3.26 0.00 -18.34
CA VAL A 113 2.85 -1.33 -17.89
C VAL A 113 3.71 -2.42 -18.54
N GLN A 114 3.90 -2.36 -19.88
CA GLN A 114 4.71 -3.34 -20.61
C GLN A 114 6.20 -3.28 -20.29
N SER A 115 6.69 -2.16 -19.74
CA SER A 115 8.08 -2.07 -19.27
C SER A 115 8.43 -3.07 -18.18
N GLY A 116 7.44 -3.54 -17.42
CA GLY A 116 7.63 -4.48 -16.30
C GLY A 116 8.50 -3.95 -15.16
N ILE A 117 8.75 -2.62 -15.11
CA ILE A 117 9.69 -2.03 -14.14
C ILE A 117 9.21 -2.16 -12.70
N ALA A 118 7.88 -2.14 -12.48
CA ALA A 118 7.26 -2.18 -11.17
C ALA A 118 5.84 -2.75 -11.28
N ARG A 119 5.31 -3.24 -10.17
CA ARG A 119 3.95 -3.81 -10.10
C ARG A 119 2.90 -2.70 -10.26
N PRO A 120 1.96 -2.78 -11.23
CA PRO A 120 0.93 -1.78 -11.39
C PRO A 120 -0.20 -1.93 -10.36
N LEU A 121 -0.63 -0.81 -9.77
CA LEU A 121 -1.94 -0.62 -9.19
C LEU A 121 -2.72 0.27 -10.15
N LEU A 122 -3.84 -0.23 -10.67
CA LEU A 122 -4.60 0.44 -11.72
C LEU A 122 -5.98 0.81 -11.22
N ILE A 123 -6.33 2.08 -11.37
CA ILE A 123 -7.61 2.66 -10.96
C ILE A 123 -8.64 2.34 -12.04
N LEU A 124 -9.58 1.49 -11.73
CA LEU A 124 -10.74 1.24 -12.57
C LEU A 124 -11.78 2.34 -12.37
N ALA A 125 -11.76 3.34 -13.22
CA ALA A 125 -12.60 4.54 -13.24
C ALA A 125 -12.56 5.08 -14.67
N PHE A 126 -13.09 6.12 -15.00
CA PHE A 126 -14.03 7.11 -14.65
C PHE A 126 -15.28 6.98 -15.53
N GLY A 127 -16.13 8.01 -15.60
CA GLY A 127 -17.36 7.98 -16.37
C GLY A 127 -17.18 7.59 -17.86
N HIS A 128 -18.25 7.13 -18.45
CA HIS A 128 -18.34 6.68 -19.85
C HIS A 128 -19.48 7.43 -20.54
N HIS A 129 -19.49 7.51 -21.88
CA HIS A 129 -20.54 8.20 -22.63
C HIS A 129 -21.96 7.62 -22.39
N LEU A 130 -22.05 6.39 -21.86
CA LEU A 130 -23.32 5.80 -21.43
C LEU A 130 -23.81 6.32 -20.08
N VAL A 131 -22.97 7.07 -19.36
CA VAL A 131 -23.26 7.56 -18.03
C VAL A 131 -23.24 9.09 -18.07
N PRO A 132 -24.38 9.77 -17.84
CA PRO A 132 -24.46 11.23 -17.94
C PRO A 132 -23.42 11.94 -17.07
N ASN A 133 -22.81 12.99 -17.60
CA ASN A 133 -21.95 13.93 -16.85
C ASN A 133 -20.82 13.28 -16.02
N SER A 134 -20.22 12.18 -16.49
CA SER A 134 -19.20 11.45 -15.74
C SER A 134 -19.66 10.90 -14.39
N SER A 135 -20.98 10.75 -14.22
CA SER A 135 -21.58 10.12 -13.03
C SER A 135 -21.17 8.64 -12.92
N PRO A 136 -21.29 8.02 -11.75
CA PRO A 136 -21.00 6.61 -11.59
C PRO A 136 -22.05 5.75 -12.29
N PRO A 137 -21.75 4.48 -12.64
CA PRO A 137 -22.73 3.56 -13.19
C PRO A 137 -23.75 3.17 -12.11
N THR A 138 -24.99 3.69 -12.21
CA THR A 138 -26.05 3.49 -11.22
C THR A 138 -27.15 2.55 -11.68
N THR A 139 -27.26 2.28 -13.00
CA THR A 139 -28.17 1.27 -13.53
C THR A 139 -27.49 -0.08 -13.61
N ASP A 140 -28.26 -1.16 -13.60
CA ASP A 140 -27.71 -2.53 -13.71
C ASP A 140 -27.00 -2.73 -15.05
N GLU A 141 -27.53 -2.15 -16.15
CA GLU A 141 -26.86 -2.19 -17.45
C GLU A 141 -25.49 -1.49 -17.42
N ALA A 142 -25.43 -0.28 -16.85
CA ALA A 142 -24.18 0.47 -16.77
C ALA A 142 -23.16 -0.23 -15.84
N ARG A 143 -23.60 -0.80 -14.72
CA ARG A 143 -22.76 -1.58 -13.82
C ARG A 143 -22.21 -2.84 -14.49
N GLN A 144 -23.06 -3.58 -15.21
CA GLN A 144 -22.60 -4.76 -15.96
C GLN A 144 -21.59 -4.36 -17.03
N ARG A 145 -21.82 -3.26 -17.71
CA ARG A 145 -20.89 -2.72 -18.70
C ARG A 145 -19.55 -2.33 -18.11
N PHE A 146 -19.56 -1.71 -16.93
CA PHE A 146 -18.35 -1.43 -16.17
C PHE A 146 -17.62 -2.72 -15.76
N ALA A 147 -18.35 -3.77 -15.35
CA ALA A 147 -17.77 -5.06 -15.02
C ALA A 147 -17.10 -5.72 -16.23
N ASP A 148 -17.71 -5.64 -17.42
CA ASP A 148 -17.12 -6.13 -18.67
C ASP A 148 -15.82 -5.39 -19.00
N TYR A 149 -15.80 -4.06 -18.84
CA TYR A 149 -14.59 -3.26 -18.95
C TYR A 149 -13.54 -3.69 -17.94
N ALA A 150 -13.89 -3.79 -16.65
CA ALA A 150 -12.96 -4.16 -15.58
C ALA A 150 -12.32 -5.54 -15.84
N ALA A 151 -13.11 -6.53 -16.31
CA ALA A 151 -12.60 -7.85 -16.67
C ALA A 151 -11.65 -7.79 -17.87
N ALA A 152 -11.98 -7.00 -18.90
CA ALA A 152 -11.12 -6.85 -20.08
C ALA A 152 -9.81 -6.11 -19.75
N ALA A 153 -9.90 -5.04 -18.97
CA ALA A 153 -8.73 -4.32 -18.43
C ALA A 153 -7.83 -5.26 -17.63
N ALA A 154 -8.43 -6.08 -16.75
CA ALA A 154 -7.67 -7.04 -15.95
C ALA A 154 -6.91 -8.05 -16.83
N ARG A 155 -7.56 -8.62 -17.83
CA ARG A 155 -6.92 -9.57 -18.77
C ARG A 155 -5.75 -8.93 -19.53
N SER A 156 -5.89 -7.68 -19.95
CA SER A 156 -4.89 -7.00 -20.79
C SER A 156 -3.55 -6.79 -20.07
N VAL A 157 -3.55 -6.72 -18.74
CA VAL A 157 -2.36 -6.46 -17.91
C VAL A 157 -2.01 -7.61 -16.95
N ALA A 158 -2.67 -8.76 -17.09
CA ALA A 158 -2.50 -9.92 -16.20
C ALA A 158 -1.04 -10.38 -15.99
N PRO A 159 -0.16 -10.40 -17.03
CA PRO A 159 1.24 -10.81 -16.86
C PRO A 159 2.02 -9.98 -15.83
N GLN A 160 1.66 -8.72 -15.62
CA GLN A 160 2.31 -7.80 -14.69
C GLN A 160 1.82 -7.94 -13.24
N ARG A 161 0.93 -8.92 -12.96
CA ARG A 161 0.37 -9.21 -11.62
C ARG A 161 -0.26 -7.97 -10.98
N PRO A 162 -1.20 -7.29 -11.67
CA PRO A 162 -1.74 -6.01 -11.24
C PRO A 162 -2.49 -6.09 -9.91
N ILE A 163 -2.70 -4.92 -9.31
CA ILE A 163 -3.71 -4.66 -8.28
C ILE A 163 -4.74 -3.75 -8.91
N PHE A 164 -6.01 -3.97 -8.65
CA PHE A 164 -7.08 -3.12 -9.15
C PHE A 164 -7.74 -2.37 -8.01
N GLU A 165 -7.88 -1.06 -8.17
CA GLU A 165 -8.57 -0.17 -7.25
C GLU A 165 -9.88 0.27 -7.87
N LEU A 166 -10.97 0.10 -7.13
CA LEU A 166 -12.29 0.49 -7.59
C LEU A 166 -12.49 1.98 -7.40
N TRP A 167 -12.52 2.73 -8.50
CA TRP A 167 -12.72 4.17 -8.55
C TRP A 167 -11.64 5.00 -7.87
N ASN A 168 -11.82 6.33 -7.88
CA ASN A 168 -10.97 7.30 -7.21
C ASN A 168 -11.83 8.32 -6.47
N GLU A 169 -11.60 8.48 -5.17
CA GLU A 169 -12.20 9.51 -4.32
C GLU A 169 -13.72 9.66 -4.46
N TRP A 170 -14.40 8.52 -4.50
CA TRP A 170 -15.87 8.46 -4.61
C TRP A 170 -16.56 9.33 -3.54
N ASN A 171 -16.02 9.40 -2.33
CA ASN A 171 -16.53 10.20 -1.24
C ASN A 171 -16.49 11.72 -1.50
N LEU A 172 -15.49 12.20 -2.24
CA LEU A 172 -15.41 13.63 -2.58
C LEU A 172 -16.45 14.00 -3.63
N ALA A 173 -16.69 13.13 -4.61
CA ALA A 173 -17.74 13.30 -5.59
C ALA A 173 -19.13 13.25 -4.93
N ALA A 174 -19.33 12.45 -3.89
CA ALA A 174 -20.58 12.37 -3.12
C ALA A 174 -21.01 13.70 -2.46
N LYS A 175 -20.08 14.62 -2.24
CA LYS A 175 -20.38 15.97 -1.73
C LYS A 175 -21.16 16.81 -2.75
N LYS A 176 -21.12 16.45 -4.03
CA LYS A 176 -21.71 17.22 -5.14
C LYS A 176 -22.83 16.46 -5.87
N ASP A 177 -22.75 15.14 -5.89
CA ASP A 177 -23.67 14.28 -6.62
C ASP A 177 -24.11 13.09 -5.73
N PRO A 178 -25.39 13.00 -5.33
CA PRO A 178 -25.90 11.95 -4.47
C PRO A 178 -25.82 10.54 -5.11
N SER A 179 -25.62 10.44 -6.41
CA SER A 179 -25.39 9.15 -7.08
C SER A 179 -24.10 8.46 -6.64
N PHE A 180 -23.15 9.22 -6.07
CA PHE A 180 -21.96 8.70 -5.41
C PHE A 180 -22.23 8.25 -3.96
N SER A 181 -23.37 7.65 -3.68
CA SER A 181 -23.65 7.07 -2.36
C SER A 181 -22.80 5.84 -2.05
N ALA A 182 -22.67 5.49 -0.76
CA ALA A 182 -21.99 4.27 -0.32
C ALA A 182 -22.69 3.01 -0.84
N ASP A 183 -24.02 3.03 -0.96
CA ASP A 183 -24.80 1.91 -1.50
C ASP A 183 -24.53 1.69 -2.99
N ASN A 184 -24.43 2.75 -3.78
CA ASN A 184 -24.06 2.65 -5.20
C ASN A 184 -22.63 2.19 -5.37
N TYR A 185 -21.72 2.57 -4.47
CA TYR A 185 -20.35 2.08 -4.46
C TYR A 185 -20.29 0.58 -4.16
N LEU A 186 -21.03 0.12 -3.15
CA LEU A 186 -21.21 -1.31 -2.88
C LEU A 186 -21.80 -2.06 -4.09
N ALA A 187 -22.85 -1.51 -4.70
CA ALA A 187 -23.48 -2.14 -5.87
C ALA A 187 -22.49 -2.30 -7.03
N LEU A 188 -21.62 -1.32 -7.25
CA LEU A 188 -20.55 -1.42 -8.25
C LEU A 188 -19.50 -2.46 -7.86
N ALA A 189 -19.07 -2.52 -6.61
CA ALA A 189 -18.10 -3.51 -6.13
C ALA A 189 -18.62 -4.94 -6.30
N LYS A 190 -19.91 -5.17 -6.05
CA LYS A 190 -20.58 -6.49 -6.20
C LYS A 190 -20.50 -7.07 -7.61
N VAL A 191 -20.46 -6.25 -8.64
CA VAL A 191 -20.35 -6.71 -10.04
C VAL A 191 -18.91 -6.65 -10.56
N ALA A 192 -18.14 -5.63 -10.19
CA ALA A 192 -16.78 -5.45 -10.69
C ALA A 192 -15.81 -6.50 -10.14
N ARG A 193 -15.84 -6.76 -8.82
CA ARG A 193 -14.91 -7.74 -8.22
C ARG A 193 -15.03 -9.15 -8.81
N PRO A 194 -16.21 -9.77 -8.88
CA PRO A 194 -16.33 -11.10 -9.51
C PRO A 194 -15.80 -11.12 -10.94
N ALA A 195 -16.06 -10.08 -11.73
CA ALA A 195 -15.60 -9.98 -13.11
C ALA A 195 -14.06 -9.91 -13.20
N VAL A 196 -13.41 -9.11 -12.36
CA VAL A 196 -11.94 -9.05 -12.24
C VAL A 196 -11.38 -10.39 -11.77
N LYS A 197 -11.96 -11.00 -10.73
CA LYS A 197 -11.48 -12.28 -10.18
C LYS A 197 -11.66 -13.45 -11.15
N GLN A 198 -12.70 -13.44 -11.96
CA GLN A 198 -12.87 -14.42 -13.04
C GLN A 198 -11.80 -14.24 -14.13
N ALA A 199 -11.44 -13.01 -14.44
CA ALA A 199 -10.42 -12.68 -15.45
C ALA A 199 -9.00 -12.97 -14.95
N VAL A 200 -8.68 -12.59 -13.69
CA VAL A 200 -7.36 -12.74 -13.06
C VAL A 200 -7.55 -13.12 -11.58
N PRO A 201 -7.70 -14.41 -11.26
CA PRO A 201 -8.09 -14.90 -9.93
C PRO A 201 -7.23 -14.39 -8.78
N ASN A 202 -5.92 -14.22 -9.01
CA ASN A 202 -4.94 -13.85 -7.98
C ASN A 202 -4.68 -12.33 -7.90
N ALA A 203 -5.32 -11.51 -8.75
CA ALA A 203 -5.17 -10.05 -8.66
C ALA A 203 -5.94 -9.53 -7.44
N PRO A 204 -5.29 -8.79 -6.51
CA PRO A 204 -6.01 -8.10 -5.47
C PRO A 204 -6.96 -7.05 -6.06
N PHE A 205 -8.16 -6.98 -5.50
CA PHE A 205 -9.17 -5.96 -5.79
C PHE A 205 -9.41 -5.17 -4.52
N VAL A 206 -9.07 -3.88 -4.53
CA VAL A 206 -9.16 -3.00 -3.37
C VAL A 206 -10.26 -1.97 -3.53
N VAL A 207 -10.87 -1.58 -2.42
CA VAL A 207 -11.97 -0.63 -2.37
C VAL A 207 -11.67 0.49 -1.39
N GLY A 208 -12.22 1.66 -1.66
CA GLY A 208 -12.07 2.84 -0.84
C GLY A 208 -11.55 4.00 -1.67
N ALA A 209 -10.22 4.08 -1.89
CA ALA A 209 -9.57 5.28 -2.44
C ALA A 209 -10.18 6.55 -1.82
N ILE A 210 -10.36 6.51 -0.48
CA ILE A 210 -11.11 7.52 0.27
C ILE A 210 -10.26 8.77 0.36
N GLY A 211 -10.71 9.84 -0.28
CA GLY A 211 -10.12 11.16 -0.13
C GLY A 211 -10.41 11.78 1.24
N ASP A 212 -10.23 13.09 1.37
CA ASP A 212 -10.37 13.82 2.64
C ASP A 212 -11.70 13.56 3.36
N ASP A 213 -11.62 12.80 4.47
CA ASP A 213 -12.75 12.45 5.36
C ASP A 213 -12.29 12.53 6.83
N PRO A 214 -11.98 13.73 7.35
CA PRO A 214 -11.35 13.91 8.66
C PRO A 214 -12.18 13.40 9.84
N GLY A 215 -13.50 13.35 9.68
CA GLY A 215 -14.44 12.84 10.68
C GLY A 215 -14.85 11.39 10.47
N TRP A 216 -14.29 10.69 9.51
CA TRP A 216 -14.60 9.29 9.14
C TRP A 216 -16.07 9.04 8.77
N THR A 217 -16.86 10.09 8.56
CA THR A 217 -18.32 9.98 8.37
C THR A 217 -18.69 9.17 7.12
N TRP A 218 -18.04 9.43 6.02
CA TRP A 218 -18.28 8.66 4.79
C TRP A 218 -17.64 7.27 4.88
N THR A 219 -16.45 7.18 5.44
CA THR A 219 -15.72 5.92 5.69
C THR A 219 -16.57 4.94 6.48
N GLU A 220 -17.15 5.39 7.61
CA GLU A 220 -18.00 4.54 8.44
C GLU A 220 -19.26 4.07 7.70
N LYS A 221 -19.92 4.97 6.95
CA LYS A 221 -21.06 4.59 6.11
C LYS A 221 -20.68 3.54 5.08
N MET A 222 -19.55 3.72 4.40
CA MET A 222 -19.05 2.73 3.44
C MET A 222 -18.78 1.37 4.11
N LEU A 223 -18.10 1.36 5.25
CA LEU A 223 -17.79 0.13 5.98
C LEU A 223 -19.05 -0.58 6.47
N GLN A 224 -20.06 0.16 6.93
CA GLN A 224 -21.36 -0.37 7.39
C GLN A 224 -22.16 -1.07 6.26
N THR A 225 -21.90 -0.75 4.99
CA THR A 225 -22.53 -1.48 3.87
C THR A 225 -22.05 -2.94 3.75
N GLY A 226 -20.99 -3.33 4.45
CA GLY A 226 -20.35 -4.64 4.33
C GLY A 226 -19.48 -4.79 3.07
N ILE A 227 -19.03 -3.69 2.47
CA ILE A 227 -18.25 -3.69 1.21
C ILE A 227 -16.97 -4.51 1.29
N LEU A 228 -16.37 -4.66 2.49
CA LEU A 228 -15.14 -5.43 2.68
C LEU A 228 -15.29 -6.92 2.32
N GLN A 229 -16.51 -7.45 2.27
CA GLN A 229 -16.78 -8.81 1.75
C GLN A 229 -16.54 -8.90 0.23
N TYR A 230 -16.53 -7.76 -0.46
CA TYR A 230 -16.30 -7.63 -1.89
C TYR A 230 -14.94 -6.97 -2.19
N ALA A 231 -13.95 -7.17 -1.29
CA ALA A 231 -12.62 -6.62 -1.44
C ALA A 231 -11.55 -7.59 -0.93
N ASP A 232 -10.34 -7.46 -1.46
CA ASP A 232 -9.15 -8.14 -0.95
C ASP A 232 -8.30 -7.18 -0.09
N GLY A 233 -8.74 -5.92 0.04
CA GLY A 233 -8.15 -4.88 0.87
C GLY A 233 -8.93 -3.57 0.82
N ALA A 234 -8.69 -2.72 1.81
CA ALA A 234 -9.22 -1.36 1.87
C ALA A 234 -8.13 -0.35 1.46
N SER A 235 -8.50 0.68 0.71
CA SER A 235 -7.58 1.75 0.32
C SER A 235 -8.00 3.13 0.80
N ILE A 236 -7.01 4.01 1.00
CA ILE A 236 -7.21 5.36 1.52
C ILE A 236 -6.16 6.32 0.95
N HIS A 237 -6.56 7.59 0.78
CA HIS A 237 -5.69 8.72 0.52
C HIS A 237 -5.49 9.51 1.80
N LEU A 238 -4.26 9.81 2.16
CA LEU A 238 -3.93 10.51 3.40
C LEU A 238 -3.10 11.75 3.10
N TYR A 239 -3.74 12.90 3.31
CA TYR A 239 -3.11 14.20 3.13
C TYR A 239 -3.34 15.11 4.34
N ASN A 240 -2.34 15.89 4.71
CA ASN A 240 -2.42 16.89 5.78
C ASN A 240 -1.81 18.25 5.40
N PHE A 241 -1.49 18.46 4.14
CA PHE A 241 -0.77 19.65 3.65
C PHE A 241 -1.48 20.98 3.94
N CYS A 242 -2.82 21.02 4.01
CA CYS A 242 -3.57 22.23 4.37
C CYS A 242 -3.97 22.31 5.85
N MET A 243 -3.56 21.38 6.69
CA MET A 243 -3.78 21.46 8.13
C MET A 243 -2.94 22.57 8.79
N ALA A 244 -3.11 22.80 10.09
CA ALA A 244 -2.23 23.70 10.84
C ALA A 244 -0.75 23.29 10.67
N PRO A 245 0.20 24.23 10.54
CA PRO A 245 1.60 23.90 10.24
C PRO A 245 2.21 22.79 11.10
N ALA A 246 1.95 22.80 12.41
CA ALA A 246 2.42 21.75 13.34
C ALA A 246 1.86 20.34 13.05
N LYS A 247 0.83 20.22 12.20
CA LYS A 247 0.23 18.94 11.80
C LYS A 247 0.61 18.50 10.39
N ARG A 248 1.45 19.25 9.67
CA ARG A 248 1.87 18.91 8.30
C ARG A 248 3.09 18.00 8.29
N ASN A 249 3.04 16.94 9.08
CA ASN A 249 4.15 16.02 9.29
C ASN A 249 3.72 14.54 9.14
N SER A 250 4.69 13.65 9.13
CA SER A 250 4.49 12.21 9.01
C SER A 250 3.73 11.62 10.20
N ALA A 251 3.91 12.16 11.42
CA ALA A 251 3.28 11.64 12.63
C ALA A 251 1.75 11.73 12.55
N GLU A 252 1.21 12.83 12.05
CA GLU A 252 -0.23 13.01 11.86
C GLU A 252 -0.81 12.02 10.82
N ILE A 253 -0.10 11.78 9.72
CA ILE A 253 -0.48 10.76 8.73
C ILE A 253 -0.49 9.36 9.37
N ILE A 254 0.51 9.05 10.18
CA ILE A 254 0.62 7.76 10.89
C ILE A 254 -0.55 7.58 11.87
N ASP A 255 -0.90 8.62 12.61
CA ASP A 255 -2.00 8.58 13.58
C ASP A 255 -3.35 8.34 12.87
N ARG A 256 -3.62 9.04 11.76
CA ARG A 256 -4.83 8.83 10.95
C ARG A 256 -4.85 7.45 10.30
N LEU A 257 -3.73 6.97 9.79
CA LEU A 257 -3.64 5.63 9.23
C LEU A 257 -3.89 4.56 10.30
N THR A 258 -3.39 4.78 11.51
CA THR A 258 -3.65 3.90 12.66
C THR A 258 -5.13 3.91 13.07
N ALA A 259 -5.79 5.07 12.98
CA ALA A 259 -7.24 5.18 13.21
C ALA A 259 -8.04 4.44 12.13
N PHE A 260 -7.68 4.61 10.86
CA PHE A 260 -8.30 3.89 9.74
C PHE A 260 -8.13 2.36 9.88
N HIS A 261 -6.93 1.91 10.24
CA HIS A 261 -6.67 0.48 10.50
C HIS A 261 -7.61 -0.10 11.57
N ARG A 262 -7.87 0.65 12.66
CA ARG A 262 -8.83 0.20 13.69
C ARG A 262 -10.26 0.11 13.15
N LEU A 263 -10.72 1.09 12.38
CA LEU A 263 -12.06 1.08 11.76
C LEU A 263 -12.23 -0.11 10.82
N VAL A 264 -11.25 -0.35 9.94
CA VAL A 264 -11.27 -1.49 9.01
C VAL A 264 -11.20 -2.82 9.75
N GLY A 265 -10.36 -2.94 10.77
CA GLY A 265 -10.25 -4.14 11.60
C GLY A 265 -11.56 -4.47 12.32
N GLN A 266 -12.25 -3.46 12.87
CA GLN A 266 -13.56 -3.62 13.50
C GLN A 266 -14.63 -4.02 12.47
N ALA A 267 -14.69 -3.36 11.34
CA ALA A 267 -15.71 -3.63 10.32
C ALA A 267 -15.53 -4.99 9.62
N SER A 268 -14.30 -5.46 9.47
CA SER A 268 -13.98 -6.75 8.86
C SER A 268 -13.96 -7.93 9.84
N GLY A 269 -13.90 -7.66 11.15
CA GLY A 269 -13.60 -8.67 12.17
C GLY A 269 -12.17 -9.25 12.11
N ASN A 270 -11.29 -8.63 11.33
CA ASN A 270 -9.91 -9.06 11.12
C ASN A 270 -8.92 -7.91 11.36
N PRO A 271 -8.14 -7.93 12.46
CA PRO A 271 -7.16 -6.86 12.74
C PRO A 271 -6.02 -6.80 11.72
N ASP A 272 -5.84 -7.83 10.89
CA ASP A 272 -4.84 -7.87 9.83
C ASP A 272 -5.45 -7.71 8.42
N PHE A 273 -6.69 -7.21 8.34
CA PHE A 273 -7.30 -6.95 7.03
C PHE A 273 -6.38 -6.04 6.19
N PRO A 274 -6.08 -6.40 4.94
CA PRO A 274 -5.13 -5.67 4.10
C PRO A 274 -5.52 -4.22 3.89
N ILE A 275 -4.58 -3.30 4.13
CA ILE A 275 -4.75 -1.86 3.86
C ILE A 275 -3.70 -1.42 2.86
N TYR A 276 -4.11 -0.49 1.99
CA TYR A 276 -3.31 0.16 0.96
C TYR A 276 -3.46 1.68 1.10
N VAL A 277 -2.36 2.40 1.34
CA VAL A 277 -2.34 3.86 1.24
C VAL A 277 -2.03 4.18 -0.22
N THR A 278 -3.08 4.40 -1.00
CA THR A 278 -2.96 4.52 -2.46
C THR A 278 -2.56 5.91 -2.92
N GLU A 279 -2.68 6.91 -2.03
CA GLU A 279 -2.04 8.22 -2.17
C GLU A 279 -1.64 8.80 -0.82
N THR A 280 -0.45 9.39 -0.77
CA THR A 280 0.02 10.26 0.31
C THR A 280 1.18 11.12 -0.18
N GLY A 281 1.27 12.35 0.30
CA GLY A 281 2.34 13.24 -0.12
C GLY A 281 2.18 14.66 0.43
N TRP A 282 3.17 15.48 0.17
CA TRP A 282 3.21 16.90 0.55
C TRP A 282 3.54 17.75 -0.66
N THR A 283 2.74 18.79 -0.89
CA THR A 283 3.02 19.76 -1.95
C THR A 283 4.03 20.80 -1.47
N THR A 284 4.91 21.22 -2.38
CA THR A 284 5.82 22.34 -2.17
C THR A 284 5.32 23.65 -2.79
N ALA A 285 4.01 23.73 -3.05
CA ALA A 285 3.40 24.91 -3.63
C ALA A 285 3.69 26.19 -2.82
N ALA A 286 3.97 27.29 -3.49
CA ALA A 286 4.22 28.59 -2.88
C ALA A 286 2.93 29.26 -2.40
N ASN A 287 2.19 28.56 -1.53
CA ASN A 287 0.94 29.04 -0.94
C ASN A 287 0.81 28.60 0.53
N LYS A 288 -0.30 28.93 1.19
CA LYS A 288 -0.52 28.65 2.63
C LYS A 288 -0.51 27.15 2.98
N CYS A 289 -0.70 26.26 2.02
CA CYS A 289 -0.80 24.81 2.22
C CYS A 289 0.52 24.08 1.93
N GLY A 290 1.46 24.72 1.22
CA GLY A 290 2.74 24.12 0.88
C GLY A 290 3.66 23.96 2.09
N VAL A 291 4.59 23.01 1.96
CA VAL A 291 5.72 22.81 2.88
C VAL A 291 7.02 23.10 2.14
N SER A 292 8.15 23.26 2.87
CA SER A 292 9.46 23.35 2.23
C SER A 292 9.84 22.01 1.58
N GLU A 293 10.73 22.04 0.57
CA GLU A 293 11.26 20.80 -0.04
C GLU A 293 11.97 19.91 0.98
N GLN A 294 12.62 20.50 1.99
CA GLN A 294 13.24 19.74 3.08
C GLN A 294 12.17 19.04 3.92
N ALA A 295 11.08 19.71 4.29
CA ALA A 295 9.99 19.09 5.04
C ALA A 295 9.28 18.00 4.22
N GLN A 296 9.12 18.19 2.90
CA GLN A 296 8.63 17.15 2.00
C GLN A 296 9.54 15.91 2.03
N ALA A 297 10.86 16.12 1.97
CA ALA A 297 11.86 15.06 1.99
C ALA A 297 11.86 14.30 3.33
N ASP A 298 11.89 15.03 4.44
CA ASP A 298 11.94 14.46 5.80
C ASP A 298 10.68 13.66 6.10
N ASN A 299 9.50 14.23 5.86
CA ASN A 299 8.21 13.58 6.09
C ASN A 299 8.07 12.29 5.26
N THR A 300 8.47 12.33 3.99
CA THR A 300 8.41 11.16 3.10
C THR A 300 9.36 10.06 3.59
N ALA A 301 10.60 10.41 3.97
CA ALA A 301 11.56 9.44 4.50
C ALA A 301 11.06 8.81 5.82
N GLN A 302 10.57 9.61 6.77
CA GLN A 302 10.02 9.15 8.04
C GLN A 302 8.85 8.18 7.83
N LEU A 303 7.92 8.50 6.91
CA LEU A 303 6.77 7.66 6.61
C LEU A 303 7.17 6.32 5.99
N ILE A 304 8.14 6.32 5.07
CA ILE A 304 8.70 5.08 4.47
C ILE A 304 9.38 4.22 5.55
N LEU A 305 10.16 4.82 6.44
CA LEU A 305 10.81 4.11 7.54
C LEU A 305 9.76 3.48 8.47
N TRP A 306 8.74 4.25 8.85
CA TRP A 306 7.65 3.78 9.71
C TRP A 306 6.87 2.61 9.09
N ALA A 307 6.62 2.62 7.78
CA ALA A 307 5.85 1.58 7.09
C ALA A 307 6.43 0.17 7.30
N SER A 308 7.75 0.06 7.58
CA SER A 308 8.39 -1.22 7.90
C SER A 308 7.82 -1.90 9.16
N THR A 309 7.27 -1.12 10.10
CA THR A 309 6.68 -1.62 11.35
C THR A 309 5.23 -2.09 11.17
N ALA A 310 4.57 -1.66 10.11
CA ALA A 310 3.15 -1.90 9.85
C ALA A 310 2.89 -2.97 8.78
N ALA A 311 3.91 -3.55 8.17
CA ALA A 311 3.81 -4.41 6.98
C ALA A 311 3.03 -5.74 7.21
N ARG A 312 2.52 -5.99 8.41
CA ARG A 312 1.61 -7.10 8.70
C ARG A 312 0.23 -6.85 8.07
N TRP A 313 -0.34 -5.67 8.24
CA TRP A 313 -1.62 -5.25 7.69
C TRP A 313 -1.50 -4.23 6.57
N LEU A 314 -0.48 -3.36 6.59
CA LEU A 314 -0.19 -2.41 5.52
C LEU A 314 0.54 -3.11 4.38
N LYS A 315 -0.13 -3.27 3.23
CA LYS A 315 0.40 -4.03 2.08
C LYS A 315 1.08 -3.17 1.04
N GLY A 316 0.83 -1.87 1.05
CA GLY A 316 1.52 -0.94 0.17
C GLY A 316 1.19 0.51 0.49
N MET A 317 2.08 1.39 0.00
CA MET A 317 1.95 2.83 0.10
C MET A 317 2.47 3.47 -1.18
N TRP A 318 1.68 4.35 -1.78
CA TRP A 318 2.04 5.07 -3.00
C TRP A 318 2.21 6.56 -2.68
N ILE A 319 3.40 7.07 -2.98
CA ILE A 319 3.70 8.49 -2.82
C ILE A 319 3.09 9.25 -4.00
N TYR A 320 2.34 10.27 -3.73
CA TYR A 320 1.80 11.20 -4.70
C TYR A 320 2.72 12.42 -4.78
N GLU A 321 3.42 12.63 -5.90
CA GLU A 321 3.45 11.90 -7.16
C GLU A 321 4.89 11.84 -7.73
N LEU A 322 5.08 11.14 -8.85
CA LEU A 322 6.42 10.96 -9.45
C LEU A 322 7.09 12.28 -9.82
N LYS A 323 6.39 13.16 -10.50
CA LYS A 323 6.90 14.45 -10.93
C LYS A 323 5.83 15.52 -10.84
N ASN A 324 6.22 16.76 -10.68
CA ASN A 324 5.32 17.90 -10.78
C ASN A 324 4.47 17.81 -12.04
N SER A 325 3.14 17.89 -11.90
CA SER A 325 2.20 17.74 -13.00
C SER A 325 1.92 19.04 -13.75
N GLY A 326 2.45 20.18 -13.25
CA GLY A 326 2.38 21.48 -13.88
C GLY A 326 3.56 22.38 -13.51
N GLN A 327 3.48 23.64 -13.90
CA GLN A 327 4.55 24.63 -13.75
C GLN A 327 4.14 25.86 -12.91
N ASN A 328 2.88 25.92 -12.44
CA ASN A 328 2.46 27.02 -11.59
C ASN A 328 2.94 26.79 -10.15
N PRO A 329 3.89 27.58 -9.63
CA PRO A 329 4.44 27.35 -8.28
C PRO A 329 3.42 27.60 -7.17
N ALA A 330 2.31 28.27 -7.44
CA ALA A 330 1.26 28.52 -6.45
C ALA A 330 0.14 27.47 -6.46
N GLU A 331 0.07 26.63 -7.51
CA GLU A 331 -0.96 25.59 -7.63
C GLU A 331 -0.58 24.36 -6.85
N LEU A 332 -1.51 23.83 -6.03
CA LEU A 332 -1.24 22.67 -5.17
C LEU A 332 -0.84 21.45 -5.98
N GLU A 333 -1.67 21.10 -6.96
CA GLU A 333 -1.51 19.89 -7.76
C GLU A 333 -0.25 19.89 -8.63
N ASP A 334 0.23 21.08 -8.98
CA ASP A 334 1.44 21.22 -9.82
C ASP A 334 2.74 20.89 -9.06
N ASN A 335 2.72 20.73 -7.72
CA ASN A 335 3.95 20.79 -6.90
C ASN A 335 4.16 19.61 -5.94
N PHE A 336 3.45 18.49 -6.10
CA PHE A 336 3.64 17.28 -5.28
C PHE A 336 4.86 16.42 -5.66
N GLY A 337 5.37 16.58 -6.86
CA GLY A 337 6.35 15.67 -7.46
C GLY A 337 7.62 15.44 -6.63
N LEU A 338 8.16 14.21 -6.75
CA LEU A 338 9.52 13.87 -6.33
C LEU A 338 10.55 14.47 -7.30
N TYR A 339 10.13 14.67 -8.53
CA TYR A 339 10.88 15.37 -9.57
C TYR A 339 10.14 16.65 -9.99
N GLY A 340 10.89 17.66 -10.45
CA GLY A 340 10.33 18.85 -11.07
C GLY A 340 9.58 18.54 -12.37
N PHE A 341 8.86 19.52 -12.91
CA PHE A 341 8.19 19.39 -14.20
C PHE A 341 9.19 19.11 -15.33
N ASP A 342 10.40 19.65 -15.22
CA ASP A 342 11.55 19.42 -16.12
C ASP A 342 12.27 18.09 -15.91
N ASN A 343 11.78 17.25 -15.01
CA ASN A 343 12.35 15.98 -14.57
C ASN A 343 13.65 16.09 -13.73
N SER A 344 14.01 17.28 -13.25
CA SER A 344 15.09 17.45 -12.27
C SER A 344 14.68 16.82 -10.92
N PRO A 345 15.58 16.11 -10.22
CA PRO A 345 15.25 15.52 -8.91
C PRO A 345 15.14 16.60 -7.83
N LYS A 346 14.05 16.56 -7.05
CA LYS A 346 13.92 17.32 -5.79
C LYS A 346 14.59 16.56 -4.64
N PRO A 347 14.89 17.20 -3.51
CA PRO A 347 15.47 16.55 -2.32
C PRO A 347 14.70 15.30 -1.86
N VAL A 348 13.39 15.29 -2.01
CA VAL A 348 12.52 14.16 -1.66
C VAL A 348 12.84 12.89 -2.47
N ALA A 349 13.32 12.99 -3.71
CA ALA A 349 13.66 11.83 -4.52
C ALA A 349 14.82 11.03 -3.91
N CYS A 350 15.89 11.70 -3.47
CA CYS A 350 16.99 11.01 -2.79
C CYS A 350 16.59 10.53 -1.40
N ALA A 351 15.79 11.30 -0.65
CA ALA A 351 15.37 10.96 0.70
C ALA A 351 14.48 9.69 0.69
N ALA A 352 13.51 9.62 -0.22
CA ALA A 352 12.66 8.45 -0.40
C ALA A 352 13.44 7.20 -0.82
N ARG A 353 14.36 7.34 -1.79
CA ARG A 353 15.25 6.26 -2.21
C ARG A 353 16.12 5.75 -1.06
N GLY A 354 16.73 6.64 -0.29
CA GLY A 354 17.61 6.27 0.82
C GLY A 354 16.85 5.60 1.96
N ALA A 355 15.69 6.12 2.34
CA ALA A 355 14.83 5.50 3.33
C ALA A 355 14.37 4.10 2.90
N TRP A 356 13.96 3.94 1.66
CA TRP A 356 13.56 2.63 1.13
C TRP A 356 14.73 1.64 1.07
N ALA A 357 15.88 2.06 0.56
CA ALA A 357 17.10 1.23 0.53
C ALA A 357 17.50 0.75 1.93
N PHE A 358 17.27 1.58 2.96
CA PHE A 358 17.55 1.22 4.34
C PHE A 358 16.63 0.14 4.89
N VAL A 359 15.31 0.20 4.60
CA VAL A 359 14.32 -0.71 5.21
C VAL A 359 13.92 -1.90 4.34
N ARG A 360 14.12 -1.89 3.03
CA ARG A 360 13.59 -2.95 2.14
C ARG A 360 14.07 -4.37 2.47
N SER A 361 15.29 -4.50 3.01
CA SER A 361 15.87 -5.79 3.45
C SER A 361 15.45 -6.20 4.87
N THR A 362 14.58 -5.44 5.53
CA THR A 362 14.15 -5.66 6.90
C THR A 362 13.30 -6.92 7.02
N LEU A 363 13.59 -7.74 8.02
CA LEU A 363 12.82 -8.92 8.41
C LEU A 363 11.78 -8.57 9.47
N THR A 364 12.21 -7.86 10.52
CA THR A 364 11.35 -7.34 11.59
C THR A 364 11.70 -5.90 11.88
N ALA A 365 10.71 -5.10 12.29
CA ALA A 365 10.93 -3.72 12.70
C ALA A 365 10.00 -3.35 13.86
N GLU A 366 10.49 -2.49 14.75
CA GLU A 366 9.77 -2.00 15.92
C GLU A 366 9.97 -0.49 16.06
N ARG A 367 8.87 0.23 16.28
CA ARG A 367 8.90 1.66 16.63
C ARG A 367 9.06 1.84 18.13
N ARG A 368 9.92 2.77 18.52
CA ARG A 368 10.11 3.18 19.92
C ARG A 368 10.23 4.69 20.03
N SER A 369 9.68 5.26 21.11
CA SER A 369 9.98 6.61 21.52
C SER A 369 11.24 6.56 22.39
N LEU A 370 12.26 7.34 22.03
CA LEU A 370 13.51 7.43 22.80
C LEU A 370 13.46 8.58 23.82
N ALA A 371 12.79 9.67 23.47
CA ALA A 371 12.53 10.83 24.30
C ALA A 371 11.27 11.53 23.81
N ASN A 372 10.82 12.59 24.50
CA ASN A 372 9.66 13.36 24.09
C ASN A 372 9.89 13.96 22.68
N GLY A 373 9.11 13.49 21.69
CA GLY A 373 9.20 13.87 20.29
C GLY A 373 10.38 13.24 19.51
N VAL A 374 11.16 12.32 20.10
CA VAL A 374 12.20 11.59 19.37
C VAL A 374 11.79 10.15 19.17
N MET A 375 11.69 9.78 17.90
CA MET A 375 11.27 8.47 17.45
C MET A 375 12.41 7.64 16.91
N SER A 376 12.31 6.33 17.06
CA SER A 376 13.22 5.39 16.42
C SER A 376 12.49 4.20 15.83
N ILE A 377 13.07 3.64 14.77
CA ILE A 377 12.70 2.35 14.19
C ILE A 377 13.91 1.44 14.28
N GLY A 378 13.87 0.50 15.20
CA GLY A 378 14.85 -0.58 15.29
C GLY A 378 14.43 -1.74 14.38
N ALA A 379 15.35 -2.29 13.60
CA ALA A 379 15.06 -3.32 12.64
C ALA A 379 16.15 -4.38 12.56
N SER A 380 15.76 -5.68 12.48
CA SER A 380 16.64 -6.74 12.01
C SER A 380 16.52 -6.86 10.49
N SER A 381 17.61 -7.10 9.81
CA SER A 381 17.62 -7.22 8.35
C SER A 381 18.59 -8.31 7.88
N THR A 382 18.52 -8.65 6.60
CA THR A 382 19.45 -9.61 5.97
C THR A 382 20.90 -9.11 5.92
N THR A 383 21.13 -7.84 6.29
CA THR A 383 22.46 -7.19 6.26
C THR A 383 22.92 -6.68 7.64
N GLY A 384 22.26 -7.12 8.70
CA GLY A 384 22.57 -6.74 10.09
C GLY A 384 21.50 -5.89 10.77
N GLY A 385 21.76 -5.55 12.03
CA GLY A 385 20.89 -4.69 12.83
C GLY A 385 20.91 -3.25 12.36
N LYS A 386 19.76 -2.60 12.35
CA LYS A 386 19.58 -1.22 11.89
C LYS A 386 18.73 -0.41 12.86
N ILE A 387 18.98 0.89 12.95
CA ILE A 387 18.11 1.81 13.66
C ILE A 387 18.06 3.15 12.93
N ALA A 388 16.84 3.64 12.68
CA ALA A 388 16.61 4.99 12.19
C ALA A 388 16.09 5.86 13.35
N VAL A 389 16.54 7.11 13.43
CA VAL A 389 16.14 8.04 14.51
C VAL A 389 15.85 9.41 13.92
N TRP A 390 14.78 10.06 14.38
CA TRP A 390 14.43 11.44 14.01
C TRP A 390 13.64 12.13 15.11
N SER A 391 13.56 13.46 15.06
CA SER A 391 12.66 14.26 15.88
C SER A 391 11.38 14.58 15.11
N GLU A 392 10.23 14.34 15.73
CA GLU A 392 8.91 14.79 15.22
C GLU A 392 8.64 16.26 15.60
N ASP A 393 9.47 16.83 16.47
CA ASP A 393 9.41 18.23 16.90
C ASP A 393 10.62 19.00 16.30
N PRO A 394 10.40 19.86 15.30
CA PRO A 394 11.48 20.58 14.63
C PRO A 394 12.21 21.58 15.55
N ASP A 395 11.58 22.01 16.64
CA ASP A 395 12.14 22.98 17.59
C ASP A 395 13.02 22.33 18.67
N ARG A 396 12.93 21.01 18.80
CA ARG A 396 13.71 20.25 19.77
C ARG A 396 14.91 19.58 19.12
N ARG A 397 16.09 19.87 19.67
CA ARG A 397 17.34 19.28 19.21
C ARG A 397 17.87 18.27 20.23
N TYR A 398 18.18 17.09 19.74
CA TYR A 398 18.78 16.02 20.52
C TYR A 398 20.04 15.51 19.85
N GLU A 399 20.83 14.79 20.60
CA GLU A 399 21.96 14.01 20.11
C GLU A 399 21.76 12.55 20.56
N VAL A 400 22.14 11.61 19.70
CA VAL A 400 22.18 10.19 20.02
C VAL A 400 23.59 9.64 19.84
N ARG A 401 23.91 8.60 20.61
CA ARG A 401 25.16 7.86 20.48
C ARG A 401 24.88 6.38 20.63
N ILE A 402 25.60 5.54 19.87
CA ILE A 402 25.53 4.09 20.06
C ILE A 402 26.05 3.78 21.46
N ARG A 403 25.29 3.02 22.25
CA ARG A 403 25.68 2.56 23.59
C ARG A 403 26.69 1.42 23.46
N GLY A 404 27.83 1.60 24.10
CA GLY A 404 28.94 0.66 24.04
C GLY A 404 29.76 0.79 22.75
N ASP A 405 30.69 -0.15 22.58
CA ASP A 405 31.50 -0.24 21.36
C ASP A 405 30.84 -1.17 20.34
N LEU A 406 30.59 -0.66 19.16
CA LEU A 406 30.03 -1.40 18.02
C LEU A 406 30.91 -1.16 16.79
N PRO A 407 32.06 -1.89 16.70
CA PRO A 407 33.02 -1.69 15.61
C PRO A 407 32.37 -1.90 14.25
N GLY A 408 32.69 -1.00 13.30
CA GLY A 408 32.16 -1.05 11.96
C GLY A 408 30.72 -0.54 11.80
N ALA A 409 30.09 -0.04 12.87
CA ALA A 409 28.80 0.63 12.74
C ALA A 409 28.98 1.95 11.96
N THR A 410 28.01 2.21 11.08
CA THR A 410 28.01 3.41 10.25
C THR A 410 26.70 4.19 10.40
N PHE A 411 26.75 5.49 10.06
CA PHE A 411 25.55 6.32 9.96
C PHE A 411 25.54 7.14 8.68
N ALA A 412 24.34 7.50 8.24
CA ALA A 412 24.10 8.38 7.09
C ALA A 412 22.74 9.10 7.25
N ALA A 413 22.57 10.24 6.61
CA ALA A 413 21.25 10.74 6.28
C ALA A 413 20.72 10.03 5.02
N PRO A 414 19.41 10.03 4.74
CA PRO A 414 18.85 9.33 3.55
C PRO A 414 19.46 9.75 2.21
N CYS A 415 19.95 11.00 2.11
CA CYS A 415 20.56 11.54 0.90
C CYS A 415 22.11 11.50 0.89
N ASP A 416 22.74 11.00 1.93
CA ASP A 416 24.20 10.92 1.97
C ASP A 416 24.70 9.89 0.94
N ALA A 417 25.71 10.28 0.15
CA ALA A 417 26.31 9.39 -0.84
C ALA A 417 27.12 8.25 -0.19
N THR A 418 27.68 8.51 0.99
CA THR A 418 28.52 7.56 1.74
C THR A 418 28.17 7.60 3.22
N ALA A 419 28.13 6.41 3.83
CA ALA A 419 27.98 6.28 5.27
C ALA A 419 29.32 6.58 5.98
N ARG A 420 29.24 7.14 7.19
CA ARG A 420 30.36 7.52 8.03
C ARG A 420 30.43 6.63 9.28
N PRO A 421 31.61 6.41 9.89
CA PRO A 421 31.71 5.68 11.15
C PRO A 421 30.85 6.31 12.26
N ALA A 422 30.12 5.47 13.01
CA ALA A 422 29.18 5.90 14.05
C ALA A 422 29.68 5.64 15.49
N SER A 423 30.74 4.83 15.67
CA SER A 423 31.20 4.43 16.99
C SER A 423 31.76 5.62 17.78
N GLY A 424 31.33 5.75 19.02
CA GLY A 424 31.89 6.72 19.99
C GLY A 424 31.48 8.18 19.79
N ILE A 425 30.73 8.54 18.76
CA ILE A 425 30.34 9.93 18.45
C ILE A 425 28.90 10.23 18.83
N TRP A 426 28.62 11.50 19.19
CA TRP A 426 27.27 12.02 19.34
C TRP A 426 26.79 12.54 17.99
N LEU A 427 25.62 12.04 17.53
CA LEU A 427 24.98 12.37 16.25
C LEU A 427 23.82 13.32 16.52
N PRO A 428 23.74 14.47 15.83
CA PRO A 428 22.61 15.37 15.97
C PRO A 428 21.35 14.71 15.40
N VAL A 429 20.23 14.87 16.10
CA VAL A 429 18.90 14.39 15.68
C VAL A 429 18.04 15.59 15.34
N SER A 430 17.50 15.59 14.13
CA SER A 430 16.55 16.59 13.61
C SER A 430 15.36 15.87 12.98
N SER A 431 14.51 16.58 12.24
CA SER A 431 13.47 15.98 11.41
C SER A 431 14.04 15.07 10.31
N THR A 432 15.24 15.37 9.81
CA THR A 432 15.93 14.48 8.86
C THR A 432 16.39 13.21 9.59
N PRO A 433 15.94 12.01 9.17
CA PRO A 433 16.33 10.77 9.84
C PRO A 433 17.82 10.50 9.82
N VAL A 434 18.38 10.07 10.95
CA VAL A 434 19.71 9.49 11.06
C VAL A 434 19.57 7.97 10.93
N LEU A 435 20.20 7.40 9.91
CA LEU A 435 20.17 5.98 9.59
C LEU A 435 21.47 5.33 10.09
N ILE A 436 21.38 4.43 11.08
CA ILE A 436 22.51 3.74 11.68
C ILE A 436 22.42 2.26 11.32
N ALA A 437 23.50 1.69 10.79
CA ALA A 437 23.60 0.28 10.46
C ALA A 437 24.78 -0.37 11.22
N ALA A 438 24.55 -1.57 11.75
CA ALA A 438 25.57 -2.42 12.37
C ALA A 438 25.96 -3.56 11.42
N ASN A 439 27.18 -4.06 11.57
CA ASN A 439 27.69 -5.20 10.80
C ASN A 439 27.33 -6.57 11.43
N ASN A 440 26.55 -6.57 12.50
CA ASN A 440 26.06 -7.76 13.19
C ASN A 440 24.53 -7.70 13.32
N ASP A 441 23.91 -8.78 13.76
CA ASP A 441 22.44 -8.90 13.84
C ASP A 441 21.82 -8.08 15.01
N ALA A 442 22.63 -7.51 15.89
CA ALA A 442 22.13 -6.76 17.02
C ALA A 442 21.66 -5.37 16.57
N ILE A 443 20.42 -5.03 16.90
CA ILE A 443 19.90 -3.66 16.70
C ILE A 443 20.66 -2.75 17.65
N PRO A 444 21.31 -1.65 17.16
CA PRO A 444 22.07 -0.74 18.00
C PRO A 444 21.21 -0.15 19.11
N ALA A 445 21.66 -0.26 20.37
CA ALA A 445 21.07 0.48 21.48
C ALA A 445 21.65 1.90 21.51
N LEU A 446 20.82 2.89 21.86
CA LEU A 446 21.22 4.30 21.84
C LEU A 446 21.15 4.94 23.23
N ASP A 447 22.12 5.78 23.52
CA ASP A 447 22.04 6.85 24.53
C ASP A 447 21.49 8.10 23.84
N ILE A 448 20.68 8.89 24.53
CA ILE A 448 20.10 10.16 24.04
C ILE A 448 20.34 11.28 25.07
N ARG A 449 20.57 12.49 24.59
CA ARG A 449 20.64 13.71 25.41
C ARG A 449 20.09 14.91 24.64
N PRO A 450 19.62 15.98 25.31
CA PRO A 450 19.41 17.27 24.66
C PRO A 450 20.71 17.75 23.99
N ALA A 451 20.60 18.34 22.80
CA ALA A 451 21.77 18.98 22.17
C ALA A 451 22.23 20.20 23.02
N ARG A 452 23.50 20.40 23.07
CA ARG A 452 24.13 21.53 23.80
C ARG A 452 24.02 22.83 23.00
#